data_ae907087d4104304b1415d84d708ac18
#
_entry.id   ae907087d4104304b1415d84d708ac18
#
_cell.length_a   1.000
_cell.length_b   1.000
_cell.length_c   1.000
_cell.angle_alpha   90.00
_cell.angle_beta   90.00
_cell.angle_gamma   90.00
#
_symmetry.space_group_name_H-M   'P 1'
#
loop_
_entity.id
_entity.type
_entity.pdbx_description
1 polymer ?
#
loop_
_entity_poly.entity_id
_entity_poly.type
_entity_poly.pdbx_seq_one_letter_code
_entity_poly.pdbx_strand_id
1 'polypeptide(L)'
;MKKRVVFVAFSIFALIATAMFGKDEIKNSPQDMDRFIDGLMKKMTLEEKIGQLNLPVSGEITTGQAKSSDVAKKIEKGLVGGLFNLKGVERIRDVQKLAVENSRLGIPLIFGMDVVHGYETVFPIPLGLSCTWDMAAIEQSARIAAKEASADGISWTFSPMVDISRDPRWGRVSEGNGEDPFLGGAIAKAMVRGYQGTDKSKQLKGNDQIMACVKHYALYGAAEAGRDYNTVDMSRNRMFNDYMYPYQAA
;
A
#
# COMPACT_ATOMS: atom_id res chain seq x y z
N MET A 1 49.71 -38.01 0.88
CA MET A 1 48.46 -38.27 1.65
C MET A 1 47.86 -37.03 2.37
N LYS A 2 48.18 -35.79 1.99
CA LYS A 2 47.61 -34.57 2.69
C LYS A 2 46.56 -33.78 1.92
N LYS A 3 46.22 -34.15 0.67
CA LYS A 3 45.26 -33.43 -0.16
C LYS A 3 43.79 -33.94 -0.12
N ARG A 4 43.55 -35.11 0.43
CA ARG A 4 42.17 -35.69 0.53
C ARG A 4 41.39 -35.31 1.79
N VAL A 5 42.04 -34.85 2.84
CA VAL A 5 41.37 -34.48 4.11
C VAL A 5 40.77 -33.09 4.05
N VAL A 6 41.32 -32.18 3.25
CA VAL A 6 40.78 -30.79 3.13
C VAL A 6 39.48 -30.75 2.37
N PHE A 7 39.27 -31.64 1.40
CA PHE A 7 38.04 -31.66 0.58
C PHE A 7 36.81 -32.19 1.35
N VAL A 8 37.01 -33.12 2.29
CA VAL A 8 35.93 -33.66 3.10
C VAL A 8 35.48 -32.69 4.17
N ALA A 9 36.37 -31.89 4.75
CA ALA A 9 36.03 -30.88 5.73
C ALA A 9 35.21 -29.72 5.13
N PHE A 10 35.52 -29.30 3.88
CA PHE A 10 34.77 -28.27 3.18
C PHE A 10 33.36 -28.72 2.77
N SER A 11 33.19 -30.00 2.39
CA SER A 11 31.90 -30.57 2.04
C SER A 11 30.96 -30.73 3.22
N ILE A 12 31.51 -31.05 4.42
CA ILE A 12 30.74 -31.15 5.65
C ILE A 12 30.32 -29.79 6.18
N PHE A 13 31.17 -28.76 6.04
CA PHE A 13 30.79 -27.39 6.42
C PHE A 13 29.73 -26.78 5.50
N ALA A 14 29.76 -27.10 4.21
CA ALA A 14 28.71 -26.67 3.26
C ALA A 14 27.37 -27.38 3.50
N LEU A 15 27.40 -28.65 3.95
CA LEU A 15 26.16 -29.40 4.31
C LEU A 15 25.57 -28.94 5.65
N ILE A 16 26.40 -28.49 6.60
CA ILE A 16 25.90 -27.98 7.90
C ILE A 16 25.35 -26.56 7.74
N ALA A 17 25.92 -25.74 6.86
CA ALA A 17 25.40 -24.41 6.56
C ALA A 17 24.03 -24.44 5.84
N THR A 18 23.76 -25.45 5.00
CA THR A 18 22.47 -25.66 4.35
C THR A 18 21.42 -26.25 5.29
N ALA A 19 21.81 -26.92 6.38
CA ALA A 19 20.87 -27.46 7.36
C ALA A 19 20.43 -26.46 8.45
N MET A 20 21.13 -25.30 8.58
CA MET A 20 20.76 -24.24 9.54
C MET A 20 19.82 -23.17 8.97
N PHE A 21 19.65 -23.13 7.65
CA PHE A 21 18.59 -22.38 7.01
C PHE A 21 17.54 -23.37 6.47
N GLY A 22 16.88 -24.07 7.37
CA GLY A 22 15.60 -24.68 7.05
C GLY A 22 14.71 -23.57 6.53
N LYS A 23 14.45 -23.54 5.21
CA LYS A 23 13.29 -22.86 4.65
C LYS A 23 12.09 -23.56 5.29
N ASP A 24 11.64 -23.08 6.43
CA ASP A 24 10.27 -23.27 6.82
C ASP A 24 9.46 -22.60 5.71
N GLU A 25 9.01 -23.39 4.74
CA GLU A 25 7.95 -22.98 3.83
C GLU A 25 6.79 -22.61 4.75
N ILE A 26 6.57 -21.31 4.94
CA ILE A 26 5.39 -20.80 5.63
C ILE A 26 4.24 -21.36 4.82
N LYS A 27 3.64 -22.44 5.29
CA LYS A 27 2.40 -22.96 4.73
C LYS A 27 1.42 -21.81 4.89
N ASN A 28 1.00 -21.23 3.76
CA ASN A 28 0.17 -20.01 3.67
C ASN A 28 -1.26 -20.25 4.18
N SER A 29 -1.41 -20.79 5.40
CA SER A 29 -2.70 -20.83 6.07
C SER A 29 -2.90 -19.55 6.90
N PRO A 30 -4.12 -19.05 7.09
CA PRO A 30 -4.40 -17.93 7.99
C PRO A 30 -3.81 -18.14 9.40
N GLN A 31 -3.87 -19.37 9.94
CA GLN A 31 -3.33 -19.70 11.25
C GLN A 31 -1.79 -19.62 11.31
N ASP A 32 -1.09 -19.90 10.20
CA ASP A 32 0.36 -19.75 10.14
C ASP A 32 0.76 -18.28 10.09
N MET A 33 -0.01 -17.46 9.39
CA MET A 33 0.16 -16.02 9.36
C MET A 33 -0.04 -15.40 10.75
N ASP A 34 -1.12 -15.75 11.44
CA ASP A 34 -1.41 -15.23 12.78
C ASP A 34 -0.30 -15.62 13.77
N ARG A 35 0.16 -16.89 13.74
CA ARG A 35 1.28 -17.34 14.58
C ARG A 35 2.58 -16.58 14.28
N PHE A 36 2.86 -16.31 13.02
CA PHE A 36 4.02 -15.52 12.62
C PHE A 36 3.93 -14.09 13.15
N ILE A 37 2.78 -13.44 12.94
CA ILE A 37 2.52 -12.07 13.41
C ILE A 37 2.63 -11.99 14.94
N ASP A 38 2.00 -12.91 15.68
CA ASP A 38 2.06 -12.97 17.13
C ASP A 38 3.48 -13.17 17.64
N GLY A 39 4.25 -14.04 16.97
CA GLY A 39 5.65 -14.27 17.27
C GLY A 39 6.51 -13.03 17.06
N LEU A 40 6.27 -12.28 16.00
CA LEU A 40 6.95 -11.03 15.70
C LEU A 40 6.57 -9.94 16.71
N MET A 41 5.26 -9.76 16.96
CA MET A 41 4.73 -8.77 17.92
C MET A 41 5.26 -8.96 19.35
N LYS A 42 5.53 -10.22 19.79
CA LYS A 42 6.15 -10.51 21.08
C LYS A 42 7.61 -10.07 21.15
N LYS A 43 8.32 -10.02 20.02
CA LYS A 43 9.73 -9.59 19.95
C LYS A 43 9.88 -8.07 19.85
N MET A 44 8.83 -7.35 19.42
CA MET A 44 8.86 -5.91 19.18
C MET A 44 8.77 -5.11 20.48
N THR A 45 9.57 -4.06 20.59
CA THR A 45 9.37 -3.01 21.59
C THR A 45 8.13 -2.17 21.28
N LEU A 46 7.68 -1.36 22.24
CA LEU A 46 6.56 -0.44 22.00
C LEU A 46 6.89 0.57 20.89
N GLU A 47 8.11 1.10 20.90
CA GLU A 47 8.59 2.05 19.91
C GLU A 47 8.59 1.43 18.50
N GLU A 48 9.03 0.20 18.36
CA GLU A 48 9.01 -0.51 17.08
C GLU A 48 7.57 -0.78 16.60
N LYS A 49 6.64 -1.09 17.50
CA LYS A 49 5.21 -1.25 17.16
C LYS A 49 4.60 0.06 16.67
N ILE A 50 4.90 1.18 17.36
CA ILE A 50 4.48 2.52 16.91
C ILE A 50 5.16 2.86 15.59
N GLY A 51 6.42 2.50 15.42
CA GLY A 51 7.19 2.70 14.21
C GLY A 51 6.56 2.07 12.97
N GLN A 52 5.91 0.90 13.09
CA GLN A 52 5.20 0.27 11.96
C GLN A 52 4.03 1.11 11.43
N LEU A 53 3.50 2.04 12.23
CA LEU A 53 2.45 2.97 11.82
C LEU A 53 3.01 4.26 11.18
N ASN A 54 4.32 4.44 11.19
CA ASN A 54 4.98 5.63 10.68
C ASN A 54 5.28 5.49 9.18
N LEU A 55 4.74 6.42 8.38
CA LEU A 55 4.88 6.49 6.93
C LEU A 55 5.44 7.86 6.52
N PRO A 56 6.74 8.13 6.73
CA PRO A 56 7.33 9.41 6.36
C PRO A 56 7.56 9.50 4.84
N VAL A 57 7.67 10.74 4.35
CA VAL A 57 8.19 11.00 2.99
C VAL A 57 9.69 10.74 2.94
N SER A 58 10.20 10.36 1.77
CA SER A 58 11.62 10.07 1.56
C SER A 58 12.56 11.28 1.72
N GLY A 59 12.02 12.48 1.84
CA GLY A 59 12.76 13.72 2.00
C GLY A 59 13.23 14.36 0.70
N GLU A 60 13.05 13.73 -0.45
CA GLU A 60 13.52 14.22 -1.75
C GLU A 60 12.46 14.94 -2.59
N ILE A 61 11.17 14.74 -2.27
CA ILE A 61 10.07 15.36 -3.03
C ILE A 61 9.29 16.29 -2.11
N THR A 62 9.29 17.56 -2.47
CA THR A 62 8.53 18.61 -1.79
C THR A 62 7.21 18.83 -2.53
N THR A 63 6.17 18.13 -2.15
CA THR A 63 4.80 18.44 -2.59
C THR A 63 3.98 18.80 -1.35
N GLY A 64 4.15 20.02 -0.84
CA GLY A 64 3.32 20.57 0.24
C GLY A 64 3.36 19.88 1.61
N GLN A 65 4.16 18.82 1.79
CA GLN A 65 4.25 18.05 3.02
C GLN A 65 5.53 18.34 3.81
N ALA A 66 5.49 18.14 5.11
CA ALA A 66 6.64 18.36 5.97
C ALA A 66 7.82 17.46 5.59
N LYS A 67 9.02 18.03 5.46
CA LYS A 67 10.25 17.25 5.27
C LYS A 67 10.53 16.43 6.51
N SER A 68 10.79 15.13 6.34
CA SER A 68 11.29 14.28 7.41
C SER A 68 12.81 14.23 7.36
N SER A 69 13.46 14.67 8.41
CA SER A 69 14.91 14.50 8.61
C SER A 69 15.20 13.12 9.21
N ASP A 70 16.39 12.58 8.97
CA ASP A 70 16.89 11.34 9.59
C ASP A 70 16.08 10.07 9.31
N VAL A 71 15.40 9.99 8.16
CA VAL A 71 14.59 8.82 7.79
C VAL A 71 15.43 7.53 7.79
N ALA A 72 16.62 7.54 7.24
CA ALA A 72 17.50 6.38 7.22
C ALA A 72 17.79 5.85 8.63
N LYS A 73 18.16 6.72 9.58
CA LYS A 73 18.38 6.34 10.98
C LYS A 73 17.12 5.79 11.67
N LYS A 74 15.93 6.30 11.31
CA LYS A 74 14.66 5.78 11.82
C LYS A 74 14.38 4.39 11.28
N ILE A 75 14.69 4.12 10.02
CA ILE A 75 14.57 2.80 9.39
C ILE A 75 15.48 1.78 10.11
N GLU A 76 16.77 2.10 10.30
CA GLU A 76 17.72 1.26 11.01
C GLU A 76 17.27 0.93 12.45
N LYS A 77 16.57 1.85 13.11
CA LYS A 77 15.98 1.66 14.44
C LYS A 77 14.64 0.92 14.45
N GLY A 78 14.10 0.52 13.28
CA GLY A 78 12.79 -0.11 13.18
C GLY A 78 11.60 0.81 13.48
N LEU A 79 11.78 2.14 13.32
CA LEU A 79 10.77 3.16 13.64
C LEU A 79 10.00 3.65 12.41
N VAL A 80 10.00 2.87 11.32
CA VAL A 80 9.31 3.18 10.06
C VAL A 80 8.71 1.88 9.52
N GLY A 81 7.42 1.90 9.18
CA GLY A 81 6.71 0.78 8.57
C GLY A 81 6.64 0.87 7.05
N GLY A 82 6.79 2.06 6.49
CA GLY A 82 6.79 2.28 5.06
C GLY A 82 7.30 3.66 4.68
N LEU A 83 7.44 3.90 3.38
CA LEU A 83 7.81 5.21 2.84
C LEU A 83 6.78 5.69 1.83
N PHE A 84 6.54 6.98 1.85
CA PHE A 84 5.68 7.69 0.93
C PHE A 84 6.48 8.46 -0.12
N ASN A 85 6.06 8.39 -1.39
CA ASN A 85 6.68 9.13 -2.50
C ASN A 85 8.17 8.83 -2.75
N LEU A 86 8.59 7.59 -2.58
CA LEU A 86 9.88 7.12 -3.09
C LEU A 86 9.66 6.41 -4.42
N LYS A 87 10.36 6.83 -5.46
CA LYS A 87 10.27 6.31 -6.84
C LYS A 87 11.62 5.78 -7.30
N GLY A 88 11.60 4.72 -8.10
CA GLY A 88 12.79 4.12 -8.72
C GLY A 88 13.23 2.83 -8.06
N VAL A 89 13.32 1.76 -8.86
CA VAL A 89 13.62 0.39 -8.40
C VAL A 89 14.91 0.31 -7.59
N GLU A 90 15.99 0.96 -8.05
CA GLU A 90 17.29 0.89 -7.37
C GLU A 90 17.23 1.56 -6.00
N ARG A 91 16.63 2.75 -5.93
CA ARG A 91 16.48 3.51 -4.67
C ARG A 91 15.59 2.76 -3.67
N ILE A 92 14.47 2.20 -4.15
CA ILE A 92 13.58 1.38 -3.32
C ILE A 92 14.31 0.14 -2.81
N ARG A 93 15.11 -0.52 -3.66
CA ARG A 93 15.91 -1.68 -3.27
C ARG A 93 16.96 -1.35 -2.21
N ASP A 94 17.66 -0.22 -2.35
CA ASP A 94 18.67 0.20 -1.38
C ASP A 94 18.06 0.51 -0.02
N VAL A 95 16.92 1.21 -0.01
CA VAL A 95 16.19 1.50 1.23
C VAL A 95 15.60 0.23 1.85
N GLN A 96 15.12 -0.71 1.03
CA GLN A 96 14.63 -2.00 1.53
C GLN A 96 15.74 -2.84 2.15
N LYS A 97 16.94 -2.84 1.55
CA LYS A 97 18.13 -3.47 2.15
C LYS A 97 18.46 -2.87 3.51
N LEU A 98 18.44 -1.53 3.62
CA LEU A 98 18.67 -0.84 4.88
C LEU A 98 17.70 -1.34 5.97
N ALA A 99 16.40 -1.50 5.65
CA ALA A 99 15.41 -2.00 6.59
C ALA A 99 15.66 -3.46 6.98
N VAL A 100 15.92 -4.33 6.00
CA VAL A 100 16.03 -5.78 6.22
C VAL A 100 17.35 -6.18 6.84
N GLU A 101 18.47 -5.56 6.44
CA GLU A 101 19.82 -5.96 6.82
C GLU A 101 20.33 -5.18 8.04
N ASN A 102 19.89 -3.94 8.25
CA ASN A 102 20.44 -3.07 9.29
C ASN A 102 19.48 -2.81 10.47
N SER A 103 18.21 -3.19 10.38
CA SER A 103 17.32 -3.10 11.55
C SER A 103 17.31 -4.39 12.37
N ARG A 104 16.99 -4.28 13.66
CA ARG A 104 17.04 -5.39 14.61
C ARG A 104 16.12 -6.58 14.26
N LEU A 105 14.96 -6.30 13.68
CA LEU A 105 13.95 -7.31 13.35
C LEU A 105 13.89 -7.65 11.86
N GLY A 106 14.56 -6.89 11.02
CA GLY A 106 14.59 -7.11 9.57
C GLY A 106 13.23 -7.03 8.90
N ILE A 107 12.30 -6.20 9.43
CA ILE A 107 10.95 -6.06 8.87
C ILE A 107 11.03 -5.22 7.59
N PRO A 108 10.56 -5.74 6.44
CA PRO A 108 10.58 -4.99 5.20
C PRO A 108 9.58 -3.82 5.23
N LEU A 109 9.90 -2.74 4.50
CA LEU A 109 9.05 -1.57 4.36
C LEU A 109 7.99 -1.75 3.28
N ILE A 110 6.88 -1.03 3.42
CA ILE A 110 5.87 -0.84 2.38
C ILE A 110 6.15 0.49 1.66
N PHE A 111 6.12 0.49 0.33
CA PHE A 111 6.32 1.70 -0.48
C PHE A 111 5.00 2.16 -1.07
N GLY A 112 4.54 3.34 -0.63
CA GLY A 112 3.26 3.91 -1.02
C GLY A 112 3.40 5.15 -1.91
N MET A 113 2.45 5.32 -2.84
CA MET A 113 2.37 6.49 -3.71
C MET A 113 0.93 6.79 -4.12
N ASP A 114 0.62 8.05 -4.40
CA ASP A 114 -0.65 8.44 -5.01
C ASP A 114 -0.66 8.07 -6.50
N VAL A 115 -1.25 6.91 -6.80
CA VAL A 115 -1.51 6.42 -8.16
C VAL A 115 -3.00 6.51 -8.40
N VAL A 116 -3.52 7.74 -8.62
CA VAL A 116 -4.96 8.03 -8.59
C VAL A 116 -5.61 7.85 -9.96
N HIS A 117 -4.95 8.30 -11.03
CA HIS A 117 -5.44 8.19 -12.41
C HIS A 117 -4.32 7.85 -13.41
N GLY A 118 -3.58 6.81 -13.08
CA GLY A 118 -2.41 6.33 -13.81
C GLY A 118 -1.12 6.52 -13.05
N TYR A 119 -0.02 5.98 -13.59
CA TYR A 119 1.32 6.11 -13.04
C TYR A 119 2.25 6.76 -14.07
N GLU A 120 2.77 6.02 -15.06
CA GLU A 120 3.44 6.59 -16.24
C GLU A 120 2.43 6.92 -17.33
N THR A 121 1.47 6.02 -17.58
CA THR A 121 0.32 6.29 -18.46
C THR A 121 -0.72 7.12 -17.70
N VAL A 122 -1.00 8.32 -18.19
CA VAL A 122 -1.99 9.23 -17.61
C VAL A 122 -3.38 8.90 -18.17
N PHE A 123 -4.33 8.61 -17.27
CA PHE A 123 -5.75 8.43 -17.58
C PHE A 123 -6.54 9.70 -17.23
N PRO A 124 -7.78 9.85 -17.70
CA PRO A 124 -8.66 10.91 -17.21
C PRO A 124 -8.78 10.88 -15.67
N ILE A 125 -9.00 12.04 -15.07
CA ILE A 125 -9.25 12.13 -13.63
C ILE A 125 -10.44 11.24 -13.22
N PRO A 126 -10.51 10.77 -11.97
CA PRO A 126 -11.58 9.85 -11.53
C PRO A 126 -12.99 10.36 -11.81
N LEU A 127 -13.25 11.66 -11.64
CA LEU A 127 -14.52 12.26 -12.00
C LEU A 127 -14.83 12.14 -13.50
N GLY A 128 -13.82 12.30 -14.36
CA GLY A 128 -13.97 12.09 -15.79
C GLY A 128 -14.21 10.63 -16.17
N LEU A 129 -13.48 9.71 -15.53
CA LEU A 129 -13.68 8.26 -15.71
C LEU A 129 -15.08 7.82 -15.27
N SER A 130 -15.61 8.38 -14.18
CA SER A 130 -16.96 8.06 -13.69
C SER A 130 -18.06 8.36 -14.71
N CYS A 131 -17.86 9.37 -15.54
CA CYS A 131 -18.80 9.75 -16.62
C CYS A 131 -18.90 8.70 -17.73
N THR A 132 -17.96 7.78 -17.84
CA THR A 132 -17.99 6.71 -18.86
C THR A 132 -19.01 5.63 -18.55
N TRP A 133 -19.30 5.38 -17.28
CA TRP A 133 -20.10 4.25 -16.80
C TRP A 133 -19.56 2.87 -17.23
N ASP A 134 -18.33 2.84 -17.74
CA ASP A 134 -17.65 1.63 -18.21
C ASP A 134 -16.74 1.05 -17.13
N MET A 135 -17.30 0.14 -16.33
CA MET A 135 -16.56 -0.50 -15.23
C MET A 135 -15.36 -1.33 -15.73
N ALA A 136 -15.44 -1.87 -16.95
CA ALA A 136 -14.34 -2.64 -17.52
C ALA A 136 -13.17 -1.74 -17.91
N ALA A 137 -13.43 -0.58 -18.51
CA ALA A 137 -12.40 0.41 -18.83
C ALA A 137 -11.76 0.99 -17.55
N ILE A 138 -12.57 1.24 -16.49
CA ILE A 138 -12.08 1.71 -15.19
C ILE A 138 -11.19 0.67 -14.51
N GLU A 139 -11.60 -0.60 -14.47
CA GLU A 139 -10.80 -1.71 -13.95
C GLU A 139 -9.48 -1.83 -14.72
N GLN A 140 -9.53 -1.73 -16.06
CA GLN A 140 -8.35 -1.83 -16.90
C GLN A 140 -7.38 -0.66 -16.70
N SER A 141 -7.86 0.57 -16.51
CA SER A 141 -7.00 1.73 -16.20
C SER A 141 -6.24 1.53 -14.89
N ALA A 142 -6.92 1.07 -13.85
CA ALA A 142 -6.29 0.73 -12.56
C ALA A 142 -5.30 -0.44 -12.70
N ARG A 143 -5.60 -1.42 -13.55
CA ARG A 143 -4.71 -2.55 -13.84
C ARG A 143 -3.41 -2.13 -14.52
N ILE A 144 -3.49 -1.22 -15.50
CA ILE A 144 -2.32 -0.67 -16.18
C ILE A 144 -1.47 0.12 -15.17
N ALA A 145 -2.09 0.99 -14.41
CA ALA A 145 -1.41 1.78 -13.38
C ALA A 145 -0.71 0.89 -12.34
N ALA A 146 -1.33 -0.23 -11.92
CA ALA A 146 -0.73 -1.18 -11.00
C ALA A 146 0.52 -1.86 -11.59
N LYS A 147 0.47 -2.27 -12.87
CA LYS A 147 1.62 -2.87 -13.56
C LYS A 147 2.80 -1.92 -13.65
N GLU A 148 2.55 -0.67 -13.99
CA GLU A 148 3.59 0.35 -14.11
C GLU A 148 4.18 0.69 -12.73
N ALA A 149 3.34 0.94 -11.73
CA ALA A 149 3.78 1.27 -10.39
C ALA A 149 4.55 0.11 -9.73
N SER A 150 4.08 -1.13 -9.86
CA SER A 150 4.78 -2.31 -9.31
C SER A 150 6.12 -2.55 -9.99
N ALA A 151 6.24 -2.30 -11.30
CA ALA A 151 7.50 -2.40 -12.02
C ALA A 151 8.55 -1.39 -11.50
N ASP A 152 8.12 -0.26 -10.95
CA ASP A 152 8.99 0.74 -10.32
C ASP A 152 9.21 0.51 -8.81
N GLY A 153 8.65 -0.58 -8.26
CA GLY A 153 8.83 -1.01 -6.86
C GLY A 153 7.77 -0.50 -5.89
N ILE A 154 6.73 0.19 -6.37
CA ILE A 154 5.60 0.62 -5.53
C ILE A 154 4.75 -0.60 -5.19
N SER A 155 4.40 -0.75 -3.92
CA SER A 155 3.59 -1.88 -3.41
C SER A 155 2.21 -1.46 -2.91
N TRP A 156 1.95 -0.16 -2.77
CA TRP A 156 0.72 0.38 -2.20
C TRP A 156 0.33 1.70 -2.88
N THR A 157 -0.93 1.83 -3.31
CA THR A 157 -1.48 3.09 -3.80
C THR A 157 -2.50 3.67 -2.83
N PHE A 158 -2.57 5.01 -2.73
CA PHE A 158 -3.60 5.73 -1.98
C PHE A 158 -4.82 6.01 -2.86
N SER A 159 -5.39 4.96 -3.43
CA SER A 159 -6.53 4.94 -4.34
C SER A 159 -7.30 3.61 -4.17
N PRO A 160 -8.63 3.58 -4.37
CA PRO A 160 -9.51 4.65 -4.85
C PRO A 160 -9.96 5.63 -3.76
N MET A 161 -10.23 6.88 -4.16
CA MET A 161 -10.95 7.83 -3.35
C MET A 161 -12.45 7.57 -3.50
N VAL A 162 -13.11 7.24 -2.39
CA VAL A 162 -14.53 6.87 -2.37
C VAL A 162 -15.40 7.90 -1.67
N ASP A 163 -14.85 9.07 -1.38
CA ASP A 163 -15.58 10.18 -0.76
C ASP A 163 -16.69 10.66 -1.70
N ILE A 164 -17.93 10.55 -1.24
CA ILE A 164 -19.09 11.09 -1.94
C ILE A 164 -19.05 12.60 -1.85
N SER A 165 -19.03 13.27 -3.00
CA SER A 165 -18.96 14.72 -3.11
C SER A 165 -20.26 15.28 -3.69
N ARG A 166 -20.99 16.06 -2.89
CA ARG A 166 -22.25 16.72 -3.30
C ARG A 166 -22.10 18.22 -3.48
N ASP A 167 -21.05 18.81 -2.95
CA ASP A 167 -20.75 20.23 -3.12
C ASP A 167 -19.60 20.41 -4.11
N PRO A 168 -19.86 20.94 -5.31
CA PRO A 168 -18.83 21.10 -6.34
C PRO A 168 -17.76 22.15 -6.01
N ARG A 169 -17.93 22.90 -4.92
CA ARG A 169 -16.91 23.85 -4.44
C ARG A 169 -15.79 23.16 -3.66
N TRP A 170 -15.99 21.93 -3.23
CA TRP A 170 -14.94 21.18 -2.54
C TRP A 170 -13.75 20.92 -3.48
N GLY A 171 -12.56 21.29 -3.05
CA GLY A 171 -11.35 21.28 -3.88
C GLY A 171 -10.89 19.91 -4.38
N ARG A 172 -11.42 18.82 -3.80
CA ARG A 172 -11.04 17.44 -4.17
C ARG A 172 -12.11 16.68 -4.96
N VAL A 173 -13.11 17.37 -5.48
CA VAL A 173 -14.17 16.76 -6.31
C VAL A 173 -13.59 15.95 -7.49
N SER A 174 -12.50 16.44 -8.09
CA SER A 174 -11.84 15.81 -9.24
C SER A 174 -11.23 14.41 -8.95
N GLU A 175 -10.91 14.15 -7.70
CA GLU A 175 -10.30 12.87 -7.29
C GLU A 175 -11.33 11.77 -7.01
N GLY A 176 -12.60 12.13 -6.84
CA GLY A 176 -13.70 11.22 -6.52
C GLY A 176 -14.55 10.86 -7.73
N ASN A 177 -15.59 10.08 -7.47
CA ASN A 177 -16.47 9.50 -8.49
C ASN A 177 -17.85 10.20 -8.56
N GLY A 178 -17.98 11.39 -7.95
CA GLY A 178 -19.21 12.17 -7.93
C GLY A 178 -20.06 11.96 -6.69
N GLU A 179 -21.38 12.21 -6.84
CA GLU A 179 -22.32 12.27 -5.70
C GLU A 179 -23.16 10.99 -5.48
N ASP A 180 -23.16 10.07 -6.44
CA ASP A 180 -23.98 8.86 -6.37
C ASP A 180 -23.24 7.75 -5.62
N PRO A 181 -23.77 7.26 -4.47
CA PRO A 181 -23.13 6.21 -3.68
C PRO A 181 -23.02 4.88 -4.42
N PHE A 182 -24.03 4.52 -5.21
CA PHE A 182 -24.06 3.25 -5.92
C PHE A 182 -23.01 3.20 -7.03
N LEU A 183 -22.96 4.25 -7.86
CA LEU A 183 -21.94 4.40 -8.89
C LEU A 183 -20.54 4.43 -8.25
N GLY A 184 -20.36 5.22 -7.19
CA GLY A 184 -19.10 5.29 -6.44
C GLY A 184 -18.65 3.93 -5.91
N GLY A 185 -19.58 3.12 -5.39
CA GLY A 185 -19.30 1.75 -4.95
C GLY A 185 -18.91 0.82 -6.08
N ALA A 186 -19.60 0.89 -7.23
CA ALA A 186 -19.29 0.08 -8.41
C ALA A 186 -17.88 0.40 -8.95
N ILE A 187 -17.55 1.69 -9.02
CA ILE A 187 -16.23 2.16 -9.46
C ILE A 187 -15.14 1.76 -8.45
N ALA A 188 -15.37 1.94 -7.15
CA ALA A 188 -14.43 1.53 -6.11
C ALA A 188 -14.06 0.05 -6.24
N LYS A 189 -15.05 -0.81 -6.41
CA LYS A 189 -14.85 -2.25 -6.64
C LYS A 189 -14.02 -2.52 -7.92
N ALA A 190 -14.32 -1.84 -9.02
CA ALA A 190 -13.58 -1.99 -10.28
C ALA A 190 -12.11 -1.58 -10.10
N MET A 191 -11.84 -0.45 -9.47
CA MET A 191 -10.48 0.04 -9.21
C MET A 191 -9.69 -0.89 -8.29
N VAL A 192 -10.27 -1.35 -7.17
CA VAL A 192 -9.61 -2.30 -6.26
C VAL A 192 -9.26 -3.60 -6.99
N ARG A 193 -10.16 -4.13 -7.82
CA ARG A 193 -9.89 -5.32 -8.65
C ARG A 193 -8.78 -5.07 -9.67
N GLY A 194 -8.75 -3.89 -10.27
CA GLY A 194 -7.69 -3.48 -11.17
C GLY A 194 -6.33 -3.46 -10.48
N TYR A 195 -6.22 -2.83 -9.31
CA TYR A 195 -4.97 -2.76 -8.55
C TYR A 195 -4.52 -4.11 -7.98
N GLN A 196 -5.42 -4.86 -7.37
CA GLN A 196 -5.09 -6.07 -6.58
C GLN A 196 -5.26 -7.37 -7.35
N GLY A 197 -5.88 -7.34 -8.54
CA GLY A 197 -6.25 -8.51 -9.31
C GLY A 197 -7.65 -9.04 -8.97
N THR A 198 -8.21 -9.82 -9.89
CA THR A 198 -9.60 -10.33 -9.82
C THR A 198 -9.73 -11.69 -9.16
N ASP A 199 -8.69 -12.51 -9.21
CA ASP A 199 -8.65 -13.85 -8.62
C ASP A 199 -8.25 -13.74 -7.13
N LYS A 200 -9.20 -13.91 -6.24
CA LYS A 200 -8.98 -13.83 -4.79
C LYS A 200 -7.88 -14.77 -4.27
N SER A 201 -7.66 -15.90 -4.93
CA SER A 201 -6.61 -16.84 -4.55
C SER A 201 -5.20 -16.37 -4.93
N LYS A 202 -5.10 -15.41 -5.85
CA LYS A 202 -3.86 -14.86 -6.42
C LYS A 202 -3.68 -13.37 -6.15
N GLN A 203 -4.63 -12.73 -5.46
CA GLN A 203 -4.51 -11.30 -5.14
C GLN A 203 -3.22 -11.02 -4.36
N LEU A 204 -2.51 -9.98 -4.80
CA LEU A 204 -1.24 -9.52 -4.21
C LEU A 204 -0.11 -10.58 -4.16
N LYS A 205 -0.24 -11.67 -4.91
CA LYS A 205 0.82 -12.69 -5.06
C LYS A 205 1.66 -12.50 -6.33
N GLY A 206 1.16 -11.71 -7.27
CA GLY A 206 1.87 -11.34 -8.49
C GLY A 206 2.80 -10.15 -8.26
N ASN A 207 3.76 -10.01 -9.15
CA ASN A 207 4.69 -8.88 -9.18
C ASN A 207 4.18 -7.70 -10.04
N ASP A 208 2.91 -7.73 -10.43
CA ASP A 208 2.24 -6.74 -11.26
C ASP A 208 0.98 -6.19 -10.59
N GLN A 209 0.88 -6.35 -9.28
CA GLN A 209 -0.24 -5.96 -8.42
C GLN A 209 0.27 -5.08 -7.28
N ILE A 210 -0.58 -4.15 -6.84
CA ILE A 210 -0.31 -3.28 -5.70
C ILE A 210 -1.51 -3.24 -4.77
N MET A 211 -1.31 -3.00 -3.50
CA MET A 211 -2.39 -2.83 -2.53
C MET A 211 -3.16 -1.55 -2.83
N ALA A 212 -4.49 -1.62 -2.80
CA ALA A 212 -5.37 -0.47 -2.82
C ALA A 212 -5.54 0.13 -1.42
N CYS A 213 -5.90 1.42 -1.36
CA CYS A 213 -6.27 2.10 -0.13
C CYS A 213 -7.54 2.89 -0.35
N VAL A 214 -8.64 2.40 0.21
CA VAL A 214 -9.93 3.09 0.14
C VAL A 214 -9.91 4.28 1.08
N LYS A 215 -10.00 5.50 0.54
CA LYS A 215 -9.82 6.74 1.29
C LYS A 215 -10.97 7.73 1.05
N HIS A 216 -11.20 8.69 1.95
CA HIS A 216 -10.58 8.94 3.25
C HIS A 216 -11.58 8.58 4.35
N TYR A 217 -11.25 7.72 5.23
CA TYR A 217 -12.15 7.27 6.29
C TYR A 217 -12.28 8.34 7.38
N ALA A 218 -13.48 8.99 7.54
CA ALA A 218 -14.63 8.91 6.65
C ALA A 218 -15.32 10.27 6.55
N LEU A 219 -16.27 10.42 5.59
CA LEU A 219 -17.12 11.60 5.40
C LEU A 219 -16.40 12.86 4.89
N TYR A 220 -15.19 12.74 4.39
CA TYR A 220 -14.36 13.88 4.01
C TYR A 220 -14.97 14.74 2.89
N GLY A 221 -15.70 14.11 1.94
CA GLY A 221 -16.43 14.82 0.88
C GLY A 221 -17.71 15.54 1.32
N ALA A 222 -18.09 15.41 2.60
CA ALA A 222 -19.29 16.02 3.17
C ALA A 222 -18.99 17.31 3.97
N ALA A 223 -17.82 17.90 3.80
CA ALA A 223 -17.42 19.09 4.52
C ALA A 223 -18.41 20.24 4.31
N GLU A 224 -18.80 20.90 5.40
CA GLU A 224 -19.78 22.00 5.36
C GLU A 224 -19.35 23.14 4.45
N ALA A 225 -20.29 23.63 3.66
CA ALA A 225 -20.11 24.67 2.65
C ALA A 225 -19.06 24.34 1.57
N GLY A 226 -18.71 23.07 1.38
CA GLY A 226 -17.68 22.65 0.44
C GLY A 226 -16.27 23.11 0.81
N ARG A 227 -16.05 23.52 2.04
CA ARG A 227 -14.75 23.97 2.51
C ARG A 227 -13.90 22.79 2.97
N ASP A 228 -12.76 22.60 2.35
CA ASP A 228 -11.84 21.54 2.69
C ASP A 228 -11.45 21.57 4.18
N TYR A 229 -11.39 20.40 4.83
CA TYR A 229 -11.15 20.23 6.27
C TYR A 229 -12.16 20.91 7.22
N ASN A 230 -13.32 21.35 6.71
CA ASN A 230 -14.37 21.87 7.58
C ASN A 230 -15.10 20.74 8.31
N THR A 231 -15.93 21.12 9.29
CA THR A 231 -16.77 20.20 10.06
C THR A 231 -17.73 19.41 9.17
N VAL A 232 -18.13 18.26 9.67
CA VAL A 232 -19.14 17.40 9.07
C VAL A 232 -20.21 17.12 10.11
N ASP A 233 -21.48 17.39 9.77
CA ASP A 233 -22.64 17.02 10.59
C ASP A 233 -23.69 16.33 9.73
N MET A 234 -24.09 15.13 10.16
CA MET A 234 -25.18 14.38 9.51
C MET A 234 -25.75 13.30 10.40
N SER A 235 -26.97 12.86 10.08
CA SER A 235 -27.57 11.72 10.75
C SER A 235 -26.81 10.42 10.47
N ARG A 236 -26.79 9.49 11.41
CA ARG A 236 -26.19 8.15 11.21
C ARG A 236 -26.80 7.41 10.01
N ASN A 237 -28.10 7.57 9.80
CA ASN A 237 -28.79 6.95 8.67
C ASN A 237 -28.20 7.43 7.32
N ARG A 238 -28.04 8.73 7.16
CA ARG A 238 -27.40 9.30 5.97
C ARG A 238 -25.94 8.86 5.82
N MET A 239 -25.19 8.84 6.92
CA MET A 239 -23.80 8.37 6.93
C MET A 239 -23.69 6.95 6.36
N PHE A 240 -24.49 6.02 6.86
CA PHE A 240 -24.37 4.62 6.41
C PHE A 240 -24.92 4.41 5.00
N ASN A 241 -26.03 5.04 4.62
CA ASN A 241 -26.62 4.82 3.31
C ASN A 241 -25.86 5.50 2.18
N ASP A 242 -25.35 6.71 2.41
CA ASP A 242 -24.75 7.52 1.35
C ASP A 242 -23.21 7.42 1.35
N TYR A 243 -22.58 7.57 2.52
CA TYR A 243 -21.14 7.77 2.59
C TYR A 243 -20.34 6.51 2.90
N MET A 244 -20.92 5.56 3.64
CA MET A 244 -20.21 4.32 4.00
C MET A 244 -20.41 3.20 2.96
N TYR A 245 -21.40 3.31 2.11
CA TYR A 245 -21.69 2.29 1.10
C TYR A 245 -20.50 2.03 0.13
N PRO A 246 -19.82 3.05 -0.42
CA PRO A 246 -18.66 2.80 -1.30
C PRO A 246 -17.50 2.08 -0.60
N TYR A 247 -17.30 2.31 0.70
CA TYR A 247 -16.32 1.54 1.49
C TYR A 247 -16.70 0.07 1.62
N GLN A 248 -17.98 -0.21 1.82
CA GLN A 248 -18.48 -1.58 1.90
C GLN A 248 -18.38 -2.32 0.56
N ALA A 249 -18.53 -1.60 -0.54
CA ALA A 249 -18.50 -2.18 -1.89
C ALA A 249 -17.09 -2.50 -2.37
N ALA A 250 -16.09 -1.74 -1.92
CA ALA A 250 -14.67 -1.92 -2.24
C ALA A 250 -14.09 -3.17 -1.59
#